data_6584e7b8d8501dbac15d7bb8e14adc2c
#
_entry.id   6584e7b8d8501dbac15d7bb8e14adc2c
#
_cell.length_a   1.000
_cell.length_b   1.000
_cell.length_c   1.000
_cell.angle_alpha   90.00
_cell.angle_beta   90.00
_cell.angle_gamma   90.00
#
_symmetry.space_group_name_H-M   'P 1'
#
loop_
_entity.id
_entity.type
_entity.pdbx_description
1 polymer ?
#
loop_
_entity_poly.entity_id
_entity_poly.type
_entity_poly.pdbx_seq_one_letter_code
_entity_poly.pdbx_strand_id
1 'polypeptide(L)'
;MYKNGKYRETDKMSDLICENYPMVLVMSRFGIALGFGEKNIGEVCRQNGVDPCTFLTVVNFLTEEISAPMTNIDKCLSIEALITYLHNAHAYFLDFRLPHIRRKLTDAIADCPKDVAFVITKFFDEYAAEVHKHMSYEEKTVFPYVRGLLKGIKDPKYNITIFRKHHDQIEMKIIELKNILIKYYPGPGSNLLNSVLFDIFATEQDLASHNHVEDYLFVPAILTLEKTIPVSYTHLTLPTIL
;
A
#
# COMPACT_ATOMS: atom_id res chain seq x y z
N MET A 1 9.81 -22.32 -9.21
CA MET A 1 10.58 -21.83 -10.38
C MET A 1 9.93 -20.51 -10.78
N TYR A 2 10.59 -19.36 -10.55
CA TYR A 2 9.99 -18.05 -10.87
C TYR A 2 9.81 -17.94 -12.38
N LYS A 3 8.65 -17.43 -12.82
CA LYS A 3 8.37 -17.18 -14.22
C LYS A 3 9.26 -16.04 -14.71
N ASN A 4 10.13 -16.30 -15.68
CA ASN A 4 10.84 -15.23 -16.39
C ASN A 4 9.88 -14.59 -17.42
N GLY A 5 9.32 -13.43 -17.08
CA GLY A 5 8.44 -12.65 -17.94
C GLY A 5 7.11 -12.28 -17.33
N LYS A 6 6.42 -11.35 -17.98
CA LYS A 6 5.13 -10.80 -17.52
C LYS A 6 4.02 -11.84 -17.45
N TYR A 7 3.20 -11.76 -16.39
CA TYR A 7 1.93 -12.48 -16.31
C TYR A 7 0.93 -11.91 -17.30
N ARG A 8 0.09 -12.80 -17.86
CA ARG A 8 -0.95 -12.48 -18.86
C ARG A 8 -2.31 -12.96 -18.38
N GLU A 9 -3.39 -12.42 -18.95
CA GLU A 9 -4.76 -12.84 -18.63
C GLU A 9 -4.99 -14.35 -18.76
N THR A 10 -4.28 -15.01 -19.68
CA THR A 10 -4.39 -16.44 -19.96
C THR A 10 -3.65 -17.32 -18.97
N ASP A 11 -2.78 -16.78 -18.12
CA ASP A 11 -2.04 -17.54 -17.12
C ASP A 11 -2.99 -17.93 -15.96
N LYS A 12 -2.75 -19.06 -15.32
CA LYS A 12 -3.57 -19.50 -14.19
C LYS A 12 -3.34 -18.60 -12.98
N MET A 13 -4.42 -18.24 -12.30
CA MET A 13 -4.33 -17.44 -11.06
C MET A 13 -3.60 -18.22 -9.95
N SER A 14 -3.75 -19.56 -9.91
CA SER A 14 -3.01 -20.43 -8.98
C SER A 14 -1.50 -20.35 -9.18
N ASP A 15 -1.03 -20.31 -10.43
CA ASP A 15 0.39 -20.28 -10.73
C ASP A 15 1.02 -18.96 -10.29
N LEU A 16 0.32 -17.83 -10.54
CA LEU A 16 0.74 -16.52 -10.05
C LEU A 16 1.00 -16.54 -8.52
N ILE A 17 0.09 -17.12 -7.75
CA ILE A 17 0.18 -17.13 -6.29
C ILE A 17 1.23 -18.14 -5.81
N CYS A 18 1.28 -19.33 -6.40
CA CYS A 18 2.26 -20.35 -6.01
C CYS A 18 3.70 -19.95 -6.34
N GLU A 19 3.90 -19.20 -7.43
CA GLU A 19 5.20 -18.66 -7.79
C GLU A 19 5.59 -17.42 -6.98
N ASN A 20 4.58 -16.60 -6.59
CA ASN A 20 4.76 -15.32 -5.89
C ASN A 20 3.73 -15.17 -4.77
N TYR A 21 3.96 -15.83 -3.63
CA TYR A 21 3.01 -15.84 -2.51
C TYR A 21 2.55 -14.44 -2.01
N PRO A 22 3.35 -13.33 -2.10
CA PRO A 22 2.87 -12.00 -1.75
C PRO A 22 1.68 -11.53 -2.60
N MET A 23 1.47 -12.11 -3.79
CA MET A 23 0.33 -11.80 -4.67
C MET A 23 -1.03 -12.19 -4.06
N VAL A 24 -1.05 -13.01 -3.01
CA VAL A 24 -2.25 -13.25 -2.19
C VAL A 24 -2.79 -11.92 -1.63
N LEU A 25 -1.92 -11.04 -1.12
CA LEU A 25 -2.33 -9.73 -0.60
C LEU A 25 -2.77 -8.79 -1.72
N VAL A 26 -2.06 -8.80 -2.85
CA VAL A 26 -2.45 -8.00 -4.03
C VAL A 26 -3.84 -8.39 -4.51
N MET A 27 -4.10 -9.69 -4.67
CA MET A 27 -5.41 -10.23 -5.05
C MET A 27 -6.51 -9.82 -4.07
N SER A 28 -6.25 -9.99 -2.76
CA SER A 28 -7.19 -9.61 -1.69
C SER A 28 -7.51 -8.11 -1.72
N ARG A 29 -6.54 -7.24 -1.99
CA ARG A 29 -6.72 -5.79 -2.10
C ARG A 29 -7.58 -5.38 -3.28
N PHE A 30 -7.59 -6.16 -4.35
CA PHE A 30 -8.57 -6.03 -5.44
C PHE A 30 -9.94 -6.65 -5.13
N GLY A 31 -10.16 -7.17 -3.91
CA GLY A 31 -11.41 -7.80 -3.52
C GLY A 31 -11.63 -9.21 -4.07
N ILE A 32 -10.57 -9.86 -4.58
CA ILE A 32 -10.63 -11.20 -5.12
C ILE A 32 -10.42 -12.22 -3.99
N ALA A 33 -11.40 -13.09 -3.74
CA ALA A 33 -11.31 -14.16 -2.75
C ALA A 33 -10.60 -15.42 -3.32
N LEU A 34 -10.05 -16.23 -2.41
CA LEU A 34 -9.55 -17.56 -2.74
C LEU A 34 -10.70 -18.50 -3.16
N GLY A 35 -10.36 -19.64 -3.77
CA GLY A 35 -11.35 -20.64 -4.20
C GLY A 35 -11.77 -20.49 -5.67
N PHE A 36 -10.97 -19.87 -6.51
CA PHE A 36 -11.22 -19.63 -7.93
C PHE A 36 -11.00 -20.87 -8.83
N GLY A 37 -10.51 -21.99 -8.29
CA GLY A 37 -10.26 -23.24 -9.03
C GLY A 37 -9.15 -23.11 -10.06
N GLU A 38 -9.35 -23.74 -11.23
CA GLU A 38 -8.37 -23.77 -12.33
C GLU A 38 -8.45 -22.57 -13.29
N LYS A 39 -9.18 -21.51 -12.90
CA LYS A 39 -9.43 -20.35 -13.76
C LYS A 39 -8.17 -19.51 -14.02
N ASN A 40 -8.13 -18.89 -15.21
CA ASN A 40 -7.09 -17.95 -15.54
C ASN A 40 -7.32 -16.56 -14.89
N ILE A 41 -6.28 -15.73 -14.89
CA ILE A 41 -6.30 -14.40 -14.27
C ILE A 41 -7.43 -13.54 -14.81
N GLY A 42 -7.62 -13.50 -16.14
CA GLY A 42 -8.67 -12.69 -16.75
C GLY A 42 -10.07 -13.13 -16.36
N GLU A 43 -10.32 -14.45 -16.27
CA GLU A 43 -11.60 -15.00 -15.83
C GLU A 43 -11.89 -14.62 -14.36
N VAL A 44 -10.90 -14.80 -13.47
CA VAL A 44 -11.02 -14.48 -12.06
C VAL A 44 -11.28 -12.98 -11.86
N CYS A 45 -10.52 -12.11 -12.53
CA CYS A 45 -10.73 -10.66 -12.46
C CYS A 45 -12.15 -10.28 -12.88
N ARG A 46 -12.58 -10.72 -14.07
CA ARG A 46 -13.94 -10.38 -14.59
C ARG A 46 -15.06 -10.88 -13.69
N GLN A 47 -14.94 -12.07 -13.10
CA GLN A 47 -15.95 -12.60 -12.17
C GLN A 47 -16.07 -11.79 -10.89
N ASN A 48 -15.00 -11.11 -10.47
CA ASN A 48 -14.98 -10.26 -9.28
C ASN A 48 -15.17 -8.76 -9.60
N GLY A 49 -15.50 -8.41 -10.87
CA GLY A 49 -15.67 -7.01 -11.28
C GLY A 49 -14.37 -6.19 -11.30
N VAL A 50 -13.22 -6.87 -11.36
CA VAL A 50 -11.89 -6.25 -11.40
C VAL A 50 -11.44 -6.14 -12.85
N ASP A 51 -10.91 -4.97 -13.23
CA ASP A 51 -10.30 -4.78 -14.53
C ASP A 51 -8.98 -5.58 -14.66
N PRO A 52 -8.90 -6.56 -15.58
CA PRO A 52 -7.72 -7.40 -15.72
C PRO A 52 -6.45 -6.61 -16.07
N CYS A 53 -6.59 -5.51 -16.81
CA CYS A 53 -5.44 -4.69 -17.18
C CYS A 53 -4.83 -3.98 -15.98
N THR A 54 -5.64 -3.34 -15.14
CA THR A 54 -5.16 -2.70 -13.91
C THR A 54 -4.55 -3.72 -12.95
N PHE A 55 -5.21 -4.88 -12.77
CA PHE A 55 -4.69 -5.97 -11.94
C PHE A 55 -3.31 -6.43 -12.40
N LEU A 56 -3.17 -6.74 -13.69
CA LEU A 56 -1.90 -7.21 -14.28
C LEU A 56 -0.82 -6.12 -14.28
N THR A 57 -1.19 -4.85 -14.40
CA THR A 57 -0.24 -3.75 -14.30
C THR A 57 0.40 -3.74 -12.90
N VAL A 58 -0.39 -3.84 -11.83
CA VAL A 58 0.12 -3.90 -10.46
C VAL A 58 0.93 -5.18 -10.23
N VAL A 59 0.42 -6.34 -10.63
CA VAL A 59 1.09 -7.64 -10.47
C VAL A 59 2.46 -7.63 -11.16
N ASN A 60 2.51 -7.27 -12.44
CA ASN A 60 3.76 -7.28 -13.21
C ASN A 60 4.75 -6.23 -12.70
N PHE A 61 4.26 -5.06 -12.27
CA PHE A 61 5.09 -4.03 -11.66
C PHE A 61 5.79 -4.54 -10.39
N LEU A 62 5.05 -5.22 -9.50
CA LEU A 62 5.59 -5.73 -8.25
C LEU A 62 6.46 -6.98 -8.42
N THR A 63 6.23 -7.78 -9.46
CA THR A 63 7.03 -9.00 -9.72
C THR A 63 8.29 -8.75 -10.53
N GLU A 64 8.37 -7.68 -11.31
CA GLU A 64 9.53 -7.32 -12.14
C GLU A 64 10.54 -6.41 -11.41
N GLU A 65 10.29 -6.06 -10.13
CA GLU A 65 11.14 -5.13 -9.35
C GLU A 65 11.52 -3.85 -10.14
N ILE A 66 10.55 -3.28 -10.84
CA ILE A 66 10.77 -2.10 -11.68
C ILE A 66 11.05 -0.91 -10.77
N SER A 67 12.27 -0.37 -10.83
CA SER A 67 12.74 0.75 -10.00
C SER A 67 12.59 2.13 -10.67
N ALA A 68 11.89 2.23 -11.79
CA ALA A 68 11.70 3.49 -12.52
C ALA A 68 10.22 3.80 -12.71
N PRO A 69 9.80 5.08 -12.62
CA PRO A 69 8.43 5.48 -12.91
C PRO A 69 8.02 5.02 -14.30
N MET A 70 6.83 4.43 -14.42
CA MET A 70 6.29 4.05 -15.73
C MET A 70 6.02 5.32 -16.54
N THR A 71 6.87 5.57 -17.54
CA THR A 71 6.76 6.74 -18.44
C THR A 71 5.60 6.62 -19.42
N ASN A 72 5.17 5.39 -19.71
CA ASN A 72 3.97 5.09 -20.48
C ASN A 72 3.00 4.32 -19.57
N ILE A 73 2.21 5.05 -18.79
CA ILE A 73 1.09 4.46 -18.06
C ILE A 73 0.13 3.91 -19.11
N ASP A 74 -0.09 2.59 -19.08
CA ASP A 74 -1.02 1.93 -19.97
C ASP A 74 -2.37 2.67 -19.91
N LYS A 75 -2.91 3.01 -21.07
CA LYS A 75 -4.19 3.74 -21.19
C LYS A 75 -5.37 3.03 -20.51
N CYS A 76 -5.17 1.78 -20.13
CA CYS A 76 -6.16 0.95 -19.45
C CYS A 76 -6.07 1.01 -17.91
N LEU A 77 -5.07 1.67 -17.32
CA LEU A 77 -4.93 1.74 -15.87
C LEU A 77 -6.06 2.56 -15.24
N SER A 78 -6.90 1.90 -14.44
CA SER A 78 -8.00 2.54 -13.73
C SER A 78 -7.50 3.17 -12.42
N ILE A 79 -7.52 4.50 -12.33
CA ILE A 79 -7.17 5.24 -11.11
C ILE A 79 -8.12 4.89 -9.96
N GLU A 80 -9.43 4.73 -10.22
CA GLU A 80 -10.40 4.35 -9.18
C GLU A 80 -10.13 2.94 -8.65
N ALA A 81 -9.70 2.00 -9.51
CA ALA A 81 -9.31 0.66 -9.07
C ALA A 81 -8.02 0.70 -8.21
N LEU A 82 -7.07 1.60 -8.53
CA LEU A 82 -5.90 1.83 -7.67
C LEU A 82 -6.28 2.43 -6.32
N ILE A 83 -7.20 3.40 -6.28
CA ILE A 83 -7.72 3.94 -5.00
C ILE A 83 -8.34 2.82 -4.17
N THR A 84 -9.13 1.94 -4.79
CA THR A 84 -9.74 0.80 -4.09
C THR A 84 -8.68 -0.16 -3.56
N TYR A 85 -7.66 -0.46 -4.35
CA TYR A 85 -6.52 -1.30 -3.96
C TYR A 85 -5.77 -0.71 -2.75
N LEU A 86 -5.44 0.59 -2.78
CA LEU A 86 -4.74 1.28 -1.70
C LEU A 86 -5.61 1.36 -0.43
N HIS A 87 -6.89 1.71 -0.57
CA HIS A 87 -7.85 1.72 0.54
C HIS A 87 -7.95 0.37 1.25
N ASN A 88 -8.07 -0.72 0.50
CA ASN A 88 -8.12 -2.07 1.07
C ASN A 88 -6.78 -2.47 1.72
N ALA A 89 -5.65 -1.95 1.23
CA ALA A 89 -4.36 -2.11 1.88
C ALA A 89 -4.33 -1.38 3.22
N HIS A 90 -4.84 -0.14 3.31
CA HIS A 90 -4.94 0.62 4.56
C HIS A 90 -5.77 -0.13 5.61
N ALA A 91 -6.96 -0.62 5.23
CA ALA A 91 -7.79 -1.42 6.12
C ALA A 91 -7.05 -2.68 6.63
N TYR A 92 -6.34 -3.39 5.74
CA TYR A 92 -5.51 -4.53 6.14
C TYR A 92 -4.43 -4.15 7.16
N PHE A 93 -3.66 -3.08 6.91
CA PHE A 93 -2.60 -2.65 7.82
C PHE A 93 -3.15 -2.17 9.17
N LEU A 94 -4.15 -1.29 9.15
CA LEU A 94 -4.62 -0.60 10.35
C LEU A 94 -5.55 -1.45 11.22
N ASP A 95 -6.45 -2.23 10.60
CA ASP A 95 -7.48 -2.96 11.32
C ASP A 95 -7.07 -4.41 11.65
N PHE A 96 -6.12 -4.97 10.89
CA PHE A 96 -5.70 -6.36 11.07
C PHE A 96 -4.21 -6.51 11.41
N ARG A 97 -3.31 -6.06 10.53
CA ARG A 97 -1.89 -6.44 10.60
C ARG A 97 -1.17 -5.85 11.81
N LEU A 98 -1.24 -4.54 12.00
CA LEU A 98 -0.59 -3.85 13.11
C LEU A 98 -1.16 -4.28 14.48
N PRO A 99 -2.49 -4.35 14.69
CA PRO A 99 -3.04 -4.87 15.93
C PRO A 99 -2.64 -6.33 16.22
N HIS A 100 -2.54 -7.18 15.18
CA HIS A 100 -2.10 -8.56 15.33
C HIS A 100 -0.64 -8.65 15.82
N ILE A 101 0.27 -7.91 15.17
CA ILE A 101 1.69 -7.88 15.56
C ILE A 101 1.84 -7.33 16.98
N ARG A 102 1.12 -6.28 17.34
CA ARG A 102 1.17 -5.69 18.66
C ARG A 102 0.83 -6.71 19.76
N ARG A 103 -0.23 -7.49 19.59
CA ARG A 103 -0.62 -8.55 20.54
C ARG A 103 0.49 -9.60 20.67
N LYS A 104 0.95 -10.15 19.52
CA LYS A 104 2.04 -11.15 19.53
C LYS A 104 3.34 -10.61 20.14
N LEU A 105 3.67 -9.34 19.87
CA LEU A 105 4.85 -8.69 20.44
C LEU A 105 4.72 -8.58 21.97
N THR A 106 3.56 -8.15 22.48
CA THR A 106 3.29 -8.06 23.91
C THR A 106 3.46 -9.42 24.59
N ASP A 107 2.92 -10.48 23.99
CA ASP A 107 3.06 -11.86 24.50
C ASP A 107 4.53 -12.33 24.45
N ALA A 108 5.25 -11.99 23.39
CA ALA A 108 6.65 -12.41 23.19
C ALA A 108 7.63 -11.76 24.19
N ILE A 109 7.30 -10.57 24.70
CA ILE A 109 8.14 -9.80 25.64
C ILE A 109 7.61 -9.84 27.09
N ALA A 110 6.61 -10.67 27.38
CA ALA A 110 5.95 -10.72 28.70
C ALA A 110 6.92 -11.02 29.86
N ASP A 111 7.95 -11.84 29.60
CA ASP A 111 8.98 -12.22 30.59
C ASP A 111 10.15 -11.20 30.66
N CYS A 112 10.10 -10.12 29.90
CA CYS A 112 11.12 -9.08 29.94
C CYS A 112 11.01 -8.21 31.19
N PRO A 113 12.13 -7.57 31.65
CA PRO A 113 12.05 -6.46 32.58
C PRO A 113 11.05 -5.41 32.11
N LYS A 114 10.25 -4.88 33.03
CA LYS A 114 9.12 -3.99 32.70
C LYS A 114 9.53 -2.72 31.96
N ASP A 115 10.68 -2.17 32.24
CA ASP A 115 11.27 -1.02 31.56
C ASP A 115 11.64 -1.34 30.12
N VAL A 116 12.21 -2.51 29.86
CA VAL A 116 12.53 -3.00 28.49
C VAL A 116 11.25 -3.25 27.70
N ALA A 117 10.29 -3.97 28.27
CA ALA A 117 9.00 -4.22 27.62
C ALA A 117 8.27 -2.91 27.29
N PHE A 118 8.31 -1.93 28.19
CA PHE A 118 7.74 -0.60 27.96
C PHE A 118 8.40 0.11 26.77
N VAL A 119 9.73 0.11 26.68
CA VAL A 119 10.46 0.74 25.58
C VAL A 119 10.11 0.08 24.25
N ILE A 120 10.13 -1.25 24.16
CA ILE A 120 9.82 -2.00 22.93
C ILE A 120 8.38 -1.70 22.48
N THR A 121 7.42 -1.77 23.41
CA THR A 121 6.01 -1.49 23.09
C THR A 121 5.82 -0.04 22.62
N LYS A 122 6.49 0.92 23.25
CA LYS A 122 6.44 2.33 22.87
C LYS A 122 6.95 2.55 21.43
N PHE A 123 8.08 1.95 21.08
CA PHE A 123 8.62 2.05 19.70
C PHE A 123 7.65 1.47 18.67
N PHE A 124 7.02 0.33 18.98
CA PHE A 124 6.01 -0.23 18.09
C PHE A 124 4.78 0.69 17.96
N ASP A 125 4.28 1.21 19.08
CA ASP A 125 3.11 2.10 19.09
C ASP A 125 3.39 3.41 18.33
N GLU A 126 4.60 3.96 18.43
CA GLU A 126 5.03 5.13 17.65
C GLU A 126 5.09 4.82 16.14
N TYR A 127 5.61 3.64 15.76
CA TYR A 127 5.59 3.19 14.37
C TYR A 127 4.16 3.05 13.84
N ALA A 128 3.29 2.38 14.58
CA ALA A 128 1.89 2.20 14.21
C ALA A 128 1.15 3.54 14.08
N ALA A 129 1.46 4.51 14.95
CA ALA A 129 0.88 5.85 14.90
C ALA A 129 1.30 6.62 13.64
N GLU A 130 2.56 6.52 13.20
CA GLU A 130 3.01 7.17 11.96
C GLU A 130 2.37 6.51 10.73
N VAL A 131 2.26 5.18 10.68
CA VAL A 131 1.54 4.48 9.60
C VAL A 131 0.08 4.94 9.55
N HIS A 132 -0.59 4.98 10.71
CA HIS A 132 -1.98 5.44 10.80
C HIS A 132 -2.15 6.89 10.34
N LYS A 133 -1.26 7.77 10.72
CA LYS A 133 -1.27 9.20 10.33
C LYS A 133 -1.13 9.36 8.82
N HIS A 134 -0.20 8.63 8.21
CA HIS A 134 0.07 8.63 6.79
C HIS A 134 -1.15 8.15 6.00
N MET A 135 -1.63 6.94 6.26
CA MET A 135 -2.79 6.36 5.58
C MET A 135 -4.08 7.18 5.80
N SER A 136 -4.25 7.77 7.00
CA SER A 136 -5.38 8.67 7.27
C SER A 136 -5.33 9.97 6.46
N TYR A 137 -4.13 10.48 6.16
CA TYR A 137 -3.97 11.64 5.29
C TYR A 137 -4.39 11.31 3.85
N GLU A 138 -4.05 10.15 3.35
CA GLU A 138 -4.46 9.70 2.02
C GLU A 138 -5.97 9.55 1.91
N GLU A 139 -6.59 8.88 2.88
CA GLU A 139 -8.04 8.67 2.92
C GLU A 139 -8.82 10.00 2.98
N LYS A 140 -8.32 10.97 3.76
CA LYS A 140 -9.04 12.24 4.01
C LYS A 140 -8.70 13.34 3.02
N THR A 141 -7.55 13.27 2.36
CA THR A 141 -7.06 14.37 1.51
C THR A 141 -6.76 13.91 0.09
N VAL A 142 -5.93 12.87 -0.06
CA VAL A 142 -5.42 12.46 -1.38
C VAL A 142 -6.53 11.83 -2.22
N PHE A 143 -7.21 10.81 -1.70
CA PHE A 143 -8.26 10.10 -2.45
C PHE A 143 -9.46 11.00 -2.78
N PRO A 144 -9.98 11.85 -1.87
CA PRO A 144 -11.02 12.83 -2.24
C PRO A 144 -10.58 13.81 -3.33
N TYR A 145 -9.33 14.30 -3.27
CA TYR A 145 -8.77 15.16 -4.30
C TYR A 145 -8.74 14.45 -5.66
N VAL A 146 -8.23 13.23 -5.72
CA VAL A 146 -8.15 12.45 -6.96
C VAL A 146 -9.53 12.13 -7.52
N ARG A 147 -10.51 11.78 -6.68
CA ARG A 147 -11.91 11.61 -7.09
C ARG A 147 -12.52 12.90 -7.60
N GLY A 148 -12.10 14.06 -7.09
CA GLY A 148 -12.46 15.37 -7.64
C GLY A 148 -11.92 15.55 -9.06
N LEU A 149 -10.63 15.22 -9.27
CA LEU A 149 -10.01 15.28 -10.60
C LEU A 149 -10.72 14.38 -11.62
N LEU A 150 -11.08 13.15 -11.23
CA LEU A 150 -11.82 12.23 -12.11
C LEU A 150 -13.18 12.79 -12.53
N LYS A 151 -13.76 13.71 -11.75
CA LYS A 151 -14.99 14.46 -12.07
C LYS A 151 -14.73 15.79 -12.80
N GLY A 152 -13.48 16.07 -13.16
CA GLY A 152 -13.07 17.33 -13.81
C GLY A 152 -12.94 18.53 -12.87
N ILE A 153 -12.93 18.28 -11.55
CA ILE A 153 -12.80 19.33 -10.53
C ILE A 153 -11.36 19.34 -10.01
N LYS A 154 -10.67 20.47 -10.21
CA LYS A 154 -9.28 20.65 -9.75
C LYS A 154 -9.23 21.69 -8.62
N ASP A 155 -8.71 21.29 -7.45
CA ASP A 155 -8.43 22.22 -6.35
C ASP A 155 -7.20 23.08 -6.72
N PRO A 156 -7.31 24.42 -6.77
CA PRO A 156 -6.18 25.28 -7.11
C PRO A 156 -5.10 25.34 -6.01
N LYS A 157 -5.41 24.87 -4.80
CA LYS A 157 -4.51 24.92 -3.64
C LYS A 157 -3.79 23.60 -3.37
N TYR A 158 -4.14 22.52 -4.06
CA TYR A 158 -3.56 21.20 -3.86
C TYR A 158 -3.09 20.60 -5.17
N ASN A 159 -1.98 19.88 -5.12
CA ASN A 159 -1.50 19.02 -6.20
C ASN A 159 -0.83 17.77 -5.61
N ILE A 160 -0.75 16.70 -6.40
CA ILE A 160 -0.26 15.42 -5.93
C ILE A 160 1.23 15.42 -5.54
N THR A 161 2.03 16.41 -5.98
CA THR A 161 3.45 16.49 -5.61
C THR A 161 3.68 16.80 -4.13
N ILE A 162 2.67 17.36 -3.44
CA ILE A 162 2.69 17.58 -1.99
C ILE A 162 2.74 16.27 -1.24
N PHE A 163 2.06 15.25 -1.75
CA PHE A 163 1.98 13.92 -1.16
C PHE A 163 3.32 13.17 -1.12
N ARG A 164 4.12 13.27 -2.17
CA ARG A 164 5.36 12.49 -2.39
C ARG A 164 6.43 12.59 -1.29
N LYS A 165 6.30 13.49 -0.34
CA LYS A 165 7.37 13.81 0.64
C LYS A 165 7.27 13.05 1.98
N HIS A 166 6.36 12.08 2.15
CA HIS A 166 5.97 11.60 3.49
C HIS A 166 6.41 10.17 3.83
N HIS A 167 7.06 9.41 2.93
CA HIS A 167 7.36 7.99 3.14
C HIS A 167 8.60 7.71 4.03
N ASP A 168 9.61 8.58 4.02
CA ASP A 168 10.93 8.31 4.64
C ASP A 168 10.88 8.06 6.16
N GLN A 169 9.95 8.69 6.89
CA GLN A 169 9.90 8.60 8.36
C GLN A 169 9.39 7.26 8.87
N ILE A 170 8.49 6.61 8.14
CA ILE A 170 7.88 5.33 8.54
C ILE A 170 8.90 4.21 8.42
N GLU A 171 9.69 4.20 7.36
CA GLU A 171 10.73 3.19 7.12
C GLU A 171 11.82 3.23 8.20
N MET A 172 12.23 4.41 8.65
CA MET A 172 13.22 4.53 9.73
C MET A 172 12.75 3.90 11.03
N LYS A 173 11.49 4.11 11.42
CA LYS A 173 10.95 3.59 12.69
C LYS A 173 10.88 2.06 12.75
N ILE A 174 10.50 1.40 11.65
CA ILE A 174 10.47 -0.07 11.64
C ILE A 174 11.87 -0.67 11.67
N ILE A 175 12.86 -0.01 11.04
CA ILE A 175 14.27 -0.40 11.11
C ILE A 175 14.79 -0.28 12.56
N GLU A 176 14.45 0.79 13.27
CA GLU A 176 14.83 0.98 14.68
C GLU A 176 14.22 -0.11 15.56
N LEU A 177 12.94 -0.42 15.42
CA LEU A 177 12.27 -1.50 16.14
C LEU A 177 12.96 -2.86 15.92
N LYS A 178 13.27 -3.21 14.67
CA LYS A 178 14.03 -4.43 14.34
C LYS A 178 15.39 -4.45 15.02
N ASN A 179 16.13 -3.35 14.98
CA ASN A 179 17.44 -3.25 15.62
C ASN A 179 17.35 -3.45 17.14
N ILE A 180 16.31 -2.91 17.79
CA ILE A 180 16.08 -3.10 19.23
C ILE A 180 15.85 -4.58 19.53
N LEU A 181 14.97 -5.24 18.78
CA LEU A 181 14.64 -6.65 19.01
C LEU A 181 15.80 -7.60 18.68
N ILE A 182 16.58 -7.33 17.62
CA ILE A 182 17.66 -8.21 17.18
C ILE A 182 18.94 -8.01 18.00
N LYS A 183 19.29 -6.76 18.33
CA LYS A 183 20.60 -6.43 18.92
C LYS A 183 20.56 -6.24 20.44
N TYR A 184 19.45 -5.79 20.98
CA TYR A 184 19.37 -5.30 22.36
C TYR A 184 18.32 -6.00 23.21
N TYR A 185 17.60 -6.98 22.67
CA TYR A 185 16.65 -7.77 23.45
C TYR A 185 17.39 -8.62 24.49
N PRO A 186 17.14 -8.42 25.80
CA PRO A 186 17.95 -9.05 26.85
C PRO A 186 17.48 -10.45 27.25
N GLY A 187 16.32 -10.88 26.73
CA GLY A 187 15.71 -12.16 27.10
C GLY A 187 16.25 -13.35 26.30
N PRO A 188 15.97 -14.57 26.77
CA PRO A 188 16.28 -15.76 25.97
C PRO A 188 15.45 -15.74 24.68
N GLY A 189 16.08 -16.20 23.58
CA GLY A 189 15.37 -16.34 22.31
C GLY A 189 14.17 -17.28 22.44
N SER A 190 13.03 -16.90 21.86
CA SER A 190 11.82 -17.70 21.87
C SER A 190 11.25 -17.87 20.46
N ASN A 191 10.57 -18.99 20.21
CA ASN A 191 9.87 -19.20 18.94
C ASN A 191 8.81 -18.10 18.70
N LEU A 192 8.22 -17.59 19.77
CA LEU A 192 7.24 -16.51 19.65
C LEU A 192 7.88 -15.19 19.20
N LEU A 193 9.04 -14.82 19.77
CA LEU A 193 9.79 -13.65 19.32
C LEU A 193 10.25 -13.79 17.88
N ASN A 194 10.77 -14.96 17.49
CA ASN A 194 11.12 -15.23 16.10
C ASN A 194 9.91 -15.06 15.17
N SER A 195 8.74 -15.56 15.57
CA SER A 195 7.50 -15.41 14.80
C SER A 195 7.07 -13.94 14.66
N VAL A 196 7.24 -13.13 15.73
CA VAL A 196 7.00 -11.67 15.67
C VAL A 196 7.96 -10.99 14.71
N LEU A 197 9.25 -11.34 14.75
CA LEU A 197 10.23 -10.79 13.81
C LEU A 197 9.89 -11.11 12.35
N PHE A 198 9.48 -12.35 12.05
CA PHE A 198 8.99 -12.68 10.71
C PHE A 198 7.77 -11.85 10.30
N ASP A 199 6.84 -11.61 11.22
CA ASP A 199 5.68 -10.74 10.95
C ASP A 199 6.11 -9.29 10.68
N ILE A 200 7.08 -8.76 11.43
CA ILE A 200 7.63 -7.41 11.23
C ILE A 200 8.33 -7.30 9.88
N PHE A 201 9.19 -8.26 9.52
CA PHE A 201 9.87 -8.28 8.22
C PHE A 201 8.87 -8.36 7.05
N ALA A 202 7.87 -9.23 7.15
CA ALA A 202 6.84 -9.35 6.13
C ALA A 202 6.00 -8.06 5.99
N THR A 203 5.73 -7.38 7.11
CA THR A 203 4.99 -6.11 7.10
C THR A 203 5.81 -4.97 6.50
N GLU A 204 7.10 -4.91 6.79
CA GLU A 204 8.02 -3.94 6.18
C GLU A 204 8.07 -4.11 4.65
N GLN A 205 8.24 -5.35 4.18
CA GLN A 205 8.27 -5.65 2.76
C GLN A 205 6.94 -5.32 2.06
N ASP A 206 5.82 -5.63 2.72
CA ASP A 206 4.49 -5.35 2.18
C ASP A 206 4.21 -3.84 2.13
N LEU A 207 4.61 -3.09 3.17
CA LEU A 207 4.49 -1.63 3.18
C LEU A 207 5.39 -0.98 2.12
N ALA A 208 6.61 -1.47 1.94
CA ALA A 208 7.49 -1.01 0.85
C ALA A 208 6.86 -1.26 -0.53
N SER A 209 6.21 -2.41 -0.73
CA SER A 209 5.48 -2.72 -1.97
C SER A 209 4.27 -1.79 -2.18
N HIS A 210 3.57 -1.43 -1.09
CA HIS A 210 2.47 -0.46 -1.10
C HIS A 210 2.97 0.92 -1.53
N ASN A 211 4.00 1.45 -0.88
CA ASN A 211 4.62 2.73 -1.22
C ASN A 211 5.14 2.74 -2.68
N HIS A 212 5.63 1.59 -3.15
CA HIS A 212 6.12 1.44 -4.53
C HIS A 212 4.99 1.60 -5.56
N VAL A 213 3.81 1.02 -5.29
CA VAL A 213 2.62 1.23 -6.14
C VAL A 213 2.19 2.70 -6.13
N GLU A 214 2.25 3.37 -4.99
CA GLU A 214 1.92 4.80 -4.90
C GLU A 214 2.89 5.66 -5.70
N ASP A 215 4.18 5.53 -5.46
CA ASP A 215 5.20 6.39 -6.05
C ASP A 215 5.38 6.18 -7.56
N TYR A 216 5.20 4.95 -8.05
CA TYR A 216 5.54 4.60 -9.43
C TYR A 216 4.34 4.32 -10.33
N LEU A 217 3.15 4.06 -9.79
CA LEU A 217 1.92 3.87 -10.56
C LEU A 217 0.90 4.97 -10.26
N PHE A 218 0.52 5.16 -8.99
CA PHE A 218 -0.56 6.05 -8.60
C PHE A 218 -0.20 7.52 -8.83
N VAL A 219 0.89 8.02 -8.24
CA VAL A 219 1.31 9.43 -8.38
C VAL A 219 1.56 9.82 -9.84
N PRO A 220 2.28 9.04 -10.68
CA PRO A 220 2.45 9.36 -12.10
C PRO A 220 1.12 9.40 -12.88
N ALA A 221 0.17 8.50 -12.56
CA ALA A 221 -1.15 8.52 -13.18
C ALA A 221 -1.91 9.82 -12.86
N ILE A 222 -1.86 10.26 -11.60
CA ILE A 222 -2.50 11.52 -11.17
C ILE A 222 -1.82 12.74 -11.81
N LEU A 223 -0.48 12.77 -11.86
CA LEU A 223 0.27 13.85 -12.53
C LEU A 223 -0.14 13.98 -14.01
N THR A 224 -0.42 12.86 -14.67
CA THR A 224 -0.90 12.86 -16.04
C THR A 224 -2.33 13.41 -16.12
N LEU A 225 -3.20 12.97 -15.21
CA LEU A 225 -4.59 13.45 -15.12
C LEU A 225 -4.65 14.95 -14.83
N GLU A 226 -3.84 15.46 -13.88
CA GLU A 226 -3.78 16.88 -13.53
C GLU A 226 -3.47 17.80 -14.72
N LYS A 227 -2.68 17.33 -15.69
CA LYS A 227 -2.33 18.07 -16.90
C LYS A 227 -3.48 18.20 -17.90
N THR A 228 -4.43 17.26 -17.85
CA THR A 228 -5.58 17.23 -18.77
C THR A 228 -6.75 18.11 -18.30
N ILE A 229 -6.78 18.48 -17.00
CA ILE A 229 -7.88 19.24 -16.42
C ILE A 229 -7.49 20.71 -16.32
N PRO A 230 -8.20 21.63 -17.02
CA PRO A 230 -7.95 23.06 -16.91
C PRO A 230 -8.30 23.56 -15.50
N VAL A 231 -7.51 24.51 -15.00
CA VAL A 231 -7.84 25.20 -13.74
C VAL A 231 -9.09 26.05 -13.96
N SER A 232 -10.21 25.66 -13.36
CA SER A 232 -11.44 26.44 -13.40
C SER A 232 -11.29 27.65 -12.45
N TYR A 233 -10.94 28.79 -12.97
CA TYR A 233 -11.08 30.06 -12.25
C TYR A 233 -12.56 30.42 -12.21
N THR A 234 -13.25 30.20 -11.11
CA THR A 234 -14.51 30.87 -10.84
C THR A 234 -14.20 32.36 -10.68
N HIS A 235 -14.41 33.11 -11.75
CA HIS A 235 -14.49 34.58 -11.66
C HIS A 235 -15.66 34.92 -10.75
N LEU A 236 -15.36 35.27 -9.49
CA LEU A 236 -16.25 36.08 -8.69
C LEU A 236 -16.36 37.40 -9.42
N THR A 237 -17.40 37.57 -10.23
CA THR A 237 -17.81 38.87 -10.74
C THR A 237 -18.16 39.72 -9.53
N LEU A 238 -17.31 40.70 -9.24
CA LEU A 238 -17.63 41.74 -8.30
C LEU A 238 -18.93 42.43 -8.78
N PRO A 239 -19.91 42.63 -7.91
CA PRO A 239 -21.09 43.44 -8.29
C PRO A 239 -20.61 44.85 -8.68
N THR A 240 -20.90 45.20 -9.92
CA THR A 240 -20.74 46.60 -10.40
C THR A 240 -21.68 47.46 -9.58
N ILE A 241 -21.13 48.27 -8.69
CA ILE A 241 -21.88 49.31 -8.01
C ILE A 241 -22.07 50.43 -9.04
N LEU A 242 -23.32 50.63 -9.47
CA LEU A 242 -23.77 51.83 -10.18
C LEU A 242 -24.17 52.90 -9.16
#